data_3796ebf803c4eda4d16f2236caa1f165
#
_entry.id   3796ebf803c4eda4d16f2236caa1f165
#
_cell.length_a   1.000
_cell.length_b   1.000
_cell.length_c   1.000
_cell.angle_alpha   90.00
_cell.angle_beta   90.00
_cell.angle_gamma   90.00
#
_symmetry.space_group_name_H-M   'P 1'
#
loop_
_entity.id
_entity.type
_entity.pdbx_description
1 polymer ?
#
loop_
_entity_poly.entity_id
_entity_poly.type
_entity_poly.pdbx_seq_one_letter_code
_entity_poly.pdbx_strand_id
1 'polypeptide(L)'
;GPVELVVGHNDLLAANILDDGGQLWLIDWEYGGFNTPLFDLAGLAGNNGLSVLQEQQMLEQYFKQDWQNYWRPYNAMKCASLMRETLWSMVSEIYSEIDFDYAAYTAENLSRFNVAMSDFKHT
;
A
#
# COMPACT_ATOMS: atom_id res chain seq x y z
N GLY A 1 -19.91 -2.79 -7.94
CA GLY A 1 -20.68 -3.29 -6.81
C GLY A 1 -20.39 -2.54 -5.53
N PRO A 2 -21.10 -2.79 -4.44
CA PRO A 2 -20.83 -2.13 -3.18
C PRO A 2 -19.41 -2.44 -2.71
N VAL A 3 -18.73 -1.41 -2.18
CA VAL A 3 -17.39 -1.58 -1.61
C VAL A 3 -17.53 -2.31 -0.27
N GLU A 4 -16.86 -3.46 -0.14
CA GLU A 4 -16.78 -4.16 1.13
C GLU A 4 -15.83 -3.40 2.06
N LEU A 5 -16.29 -3.12 3.29
CA LEU A 5 -15.47 -2.50 4.32
C LEU A 5 -15.09 -3.55 5.35
N VAL A 6 -13.82 -3.60 5.66
CA VAL A 6 -13.25 -4.47 6.69
C VAL A 6 -12.45 -3.64 7.69
N VAL A 7 -12.15 -4.21 8.84
CA VAL A 7 -11.19 -3.60 9.75
C VAL A 7 -9.80 -3.79 9.17
N GLY A 8 -9.19 -2.70 8.75
CA GLY A 8 -7.86 -2.70 8.14
C GLY A 8 -6.81 -2.13 9.06
N HIS A 9 -5.56 -2.51 8.83
CA HIS A 9 -4.40 -1.96 9.51
C HIS A 9 -4.08 -0.55 8.99
N ASN A 10 -4.19 -0.36 7.69
CA ASN A 10 -4.00 0.90 6.95
C ASN A 10 -2.55 1.44 6.94
N ASP A 11 -1.57 0.67 7.43
CA ASP A 11 -0.15 1.06 7.43
C ASP A 11 0.77 -0.18 7.40
N LEU A 12 0.58 -1.06 6.41
CA LEU A 12 1.32 -2.33 6.32
C LEU A 12 2.72 -2.14 5.76
N LEU A 13 3.62 -1.66 6.62
CA LEU A 13 5.05 -1.64 6.38
C LEU A 13 5.69 -2.92 6.93
N ALA A 14 6.81 -3.35 6.32
CA ALA A 14 7.57 -4.50 6.83
C ALA A 14 7.97 -4.32 8.29
N ALA A 15 8.28 -3.09 8.71
CA ALA A 15 8.61 -2.76 10.10
C ALA A 15 7.46 -3.04 11.08
N ASN A 16 6.22 -3.11 10.62
CA ASN A 16 5.04 -3.37 11.43
C ASN A 16 4.63 -4.85 11.42
N ILE A 17 5.45 -5.71 10.84
CA ILE A 17 5.23 -7.16 10.77
C ILE A 17 6.38 -7.83 11.50
N LEU A 18 6.06 -8.51 12.59
CA LEU A 18 7.05 -9.25 13.39
C LEU A 18 6.89 -10.74 13.14
N ASP A 19 8.00 -11.41 12.87
CA ASP A 19 8.08 -12.86 12.71
C ASP A 19 8.84 -13.44 13.91
N ASP A 20 8.16 -14.26 14.72
CA ASP A 20 8.78 -14.92 15.88
C ASP A 20 9.28 -16.33 15.57
N GLY A 21 9.28 -16.73 14.30
CA GLY A 21 9.68 -18.06 13.85
C GLY A 21 8.53 -19.06 13.75
N GLY A 22 7.39 -18.77 14.36
CA GLY A 22 6.20 -19.62 14.34
C GLY A 22 4.92 -18.88 13.95
N GLN A 23 4.91 -17.57 14.11
CA GLN A 23 3.73 -16.74 13.86
C GLN A 23 4.14 -15.34 13.42
N LEU A 24 3.33 -14.73 12.56
CA LEU A 24 3.45 -13.32 12.20
C LEU A 24 2.53 -12.48 13.07
N TRP A 25 3.07 -11.34 13.54
CA TRP A 25 2.33 -10.38 14.35
C TRP A 25 2.28 -9.05 13.64
N LEU A 26 1.08 -8.45 13.57
CA LEU A 26 0.91 -7.08 13.10
C LEU A 26 0.92 -6.16 14.30
N ILE A 27 1.77 -5.12 14.25
CA ILE A 27 1.89 -4.10 15.30
C ILE A 27 1.61 -2.71 14.73
N ASP A 28 1.52 -1.71 15.60
CA ASP A 28 1.34 -0.31 15.26
C ASP A 28 0.04 -0.05 14.50
N TRP A 29 -1.07 -0.24 15.19
CA TRP A 29 -2.44 -0.10 14.66
C TRP A 29 -3.01 1.32 14.78
N GLU A 30 -2.17 2.35 14.91
CA GLU A 30 -2.65 3.72 15.14
C GLU A 30 -3.55 4.24 14.00
N TYR A 31 -3.38 3.76 12.79
CA TYR A 31 -4.23 4.10 11.64
C TYR A 31 -5.34 3.07 11.39
N GLY A 32 -5.49 2.09 12.28
CA GLY A 32 -6.50 1.04 12.14
C GLY A 32 -7.90 1.59 12.05
N GLY A 33 -8.71 1.05 11.16
CA GLY A 33 -10.07 1.48 10.92
C GLY A 33 -10.72 0.76 9.75
N PHE A 34 -11.95 1.14 9.47
CA PHE A 34 -12.69 0.53 8.37
C PHE A 34 -12.18 1.05 7.02
N ASN A 35 -11.88 0.13 6.11
CA ASN A 35 -11.46 0.43 4.76
C ASN A 35 -11.72 -0.78 3.86
N THR A 36 -11.59 -0.60 2.55
CA THR A 36 -11.58 -1.74 1.63
C THR A 36 -10.32 -2.59 1.87
N PRO A 37 -10.41 -3.93 1.78
CA PRO A 37 -9.21 -4.77 1.88
C PRO A 37 -8.15 -4.43 0.84
N LEU A 38 -8.54 -3.87 -0.30
CA LEU A 38 -7.61 -3.46 -1.34
C LEU A 38 -6.64 -2.37 -0.87
N PHE A 39 -7.04 -1.53 0.09
CA PHE A 39 -6.14 -0.51 0.63
C PHE A 39 -4.95 -1.14 1.36
N ASP A 40 -5.19 -2.11 2.22
CA ASP A 40 -4.13 -2.82 2.93
C ASP A 40 -3.24 -3.63 1.96
N LEU A 41 -3.84 -4.30 0.99
CA LEU A 41 -3.09 -5.08 0.00
C LEU A 41 -2.22 -4.16 -0.86
N ALA A 42 -2.77 -3.04 -1.31
CA ALA A 42 -2.02 -2.06 -2.10
C ALA A 42 -0.90 -1.40 -1.28
N GLY A 43 -1.17 -1.09 -0.02
CA GLY A 43 -0.18 -0.55 0.89
C GLY A 43 0.97 -1.52 1.14
N LEU A 44 0.65 -2.79 1.39
CA LEU A 44 1.65 -3.83 1.58
C LEU A 44 2.57 -3.95 0.36
N ALA A 45 2.00 -3.98 -0.83
CA ALA A 45 2.77 -4.10 -2.07
C ALA A 45 3.58 -2.84 -2.38
N GLY A 46 2.94 -1.67 -2.32
CA GLY A 46 3.56 -0.40 -2.70
C GLY A 46 4.67 0.02 -1.74
N ASN A 47 4.46 -0.17 -0.44
CA ASN A 47 5.42 0.24 0.58
C ASN A 47 6.62 -0.72 0.70
N ASN A 48 6.48 -1.96 0.24
CA ASN A 48 7.51 -2.99 0.40
C ASN A 48 8.12 -3.44 -0.94
N GLY A 49 7.79 -2.76 -2.03
CA GLY A 49 8.43 -2.98 -3.32
C GLY A 49 8.14 -4.34 -3.96
N LEU A 50 6.91 -4.86 -3.80
CA LEU A 50 6.53 -6.11 -4.43
C LEU A 50 6.54 -5.99 -5.96
N SER A 51 7.02 -7.05 -6.62
CA SER A 51 6.96 -7.15 -8.08
C SER A 51 5.52 -7.43 -8.55
N VAL A 52 5.24 -7.20 -9.83
CA VAL A 52 3.92 -7.49 -10.41
C VAL A 52 3.52 -8.94 -10.18
N LEU A 53 4.45 -9.88 -10.33
CA LEU A 53 4.18 -11.30 -10.07
C LEU A 53 3.80 -11.53 -8.61
N GLN A 54 4.51 -10.91 -7.67
CA GLN A 54 4.20 -11.01 -6.24
C GLN A 54 2.86 -10.36 -5.90
N GLU A 55 2.52 -9.25 -6.52
CA GLU A 55 1.22 -8.61 -6.36
C GLU A 55 0.07 -9.52 -6.82
N GLN A 56 0.24 -10.17 -7.99
CA GLN A 56 -0.75 -11.12 -8.50
C GLN A 56 -0.89 -12.33 -7.58
N GLN A 57 0.22 -12.87 -7.08
CA GLN A 57 0.20 -13.98 -6.12
C GLN A 57 -0.50 -13.58 -4.82
N MET A 58 -0.27 -12.38 -4.33
CA MET A 58 -0.93 -11.84 -3.14
C MET A 58 -2.44 -11.76 -3.33
N LEU A 59 -2.90 -11.22 -4.46
CA LEU A 59 -4.33 -11.13 -4.77
C LEU A 59 -4.96 -12.52 -4.92
N GLU A 60 -4.26 -13.44 -5.54
CA GLU A 60 -4.72 -14.82 -5.68
C GLU A 60 -4.88 -15.49 -4.33
N GLN A 61 -3.92 -15.29 -3.41
CA GLN A 61 -4.01 -15.83 -2.06
C GLN A 61 -5.18 -15.24 -1.27
N TYR A 62 -5.48 -13.98 -1.45
CA TYR A 62 -6.56 -13.31 -0.72
C TYR A 62 -7.94 -13.57 -1.31
N PHE A 63 -8.10 -13.38 -2.63
CA PHE A 63 -9.40 -13.46 -3.33
C PHE A 63 -9.67 -14.83 -3.95
N LYS A 64 -8.69 -15.71 -3.99
CA LYS A 64 -8.78 -17.05 -4.57
C LYS A 64 -9.12 -16.98 -6.07
N GLN A 65 -10.15 -17.70 -6.52
CA GLN A 65 -10.50 -17.83 -7.93
C GLN A 65 -10.90 -16.51 -8.61
N ASP A 66 -11.40 -15.56 -7.82
CA ASP A 66 -11.93 -14.30 -8.35
C ASP A 66 -10.89 -13.18 -8.40
N TRP A 67 -9.63 -13.46 -8.11
CA TRP A 67 -8.60 -12.43 -7.95
C TRP A 67 -8.44 -11.52 -9.18
N GLN A 68 -8.64 -12.04 -10.39
CA GLN A 68 -8.48 -11.26 -11.62
C GLN A 68 -9.51 -10.12 -11.72
N ASN A 69 -10.70 -10.30 -11.15
CA ASN A 69 -11.73 -9.27 -11.10
C ASN A 69 -11.30 -8.07 -10.24
N TYR A 70 -10.33 -8.26 -9.36
CA TYR A 70 -9.83 -7.23 -8.46
C TYR A 70 -8.55 -6.55 -8.96
N TRP A 71 -7.97 -7.02 -10.07
CA TRP A 71 -6.69 -6.49 -10.55
C TRP A 71 -6.77 -5.00 -10.87
N ARG A 72 -7.80 -4.56 -11.61
CA ARG A 72 -7.98 -3.15 -11.96
C ARG A 72 -8.29 -2.28 -10.74
N PRO A 73 -9.28 -2.60 -9.90
CA PRO A 73 -9.52 -1.81 -8.69
C PRO A 73 -8.34 -1.84 -7.71
N TYR A 74 -7.60 -2.93 -7.63
CA TYR A 74 -6.36 -2.99 -6.87
C TYR A 74 -5.33 -1.96 -7.37
N ASN A 75 -5.11 -1.90 -8.67
CA ASN A 75 -4.16 -0.94 -9.24
C ASN A 75 -4.61 0.52 -9.01
N ALA A 76 -5.90 0.79 -9.05
CA ALA A 76 -6.42 2.11 -8.68
C ALA A 76 -6.11 2.44 -7.21
N MET A 77 -6.30 1.49 -6.31
CA MET A 77 -6.02 1.68 -4.88
C MET A 77 -4.52 1.83 -4.62
N LYS A 78 -3.68 1.15 -5.38
CA LYS A 78 -2.22 1.31 -5.32
C LYS A 78 -1.82 2.75 -5.65
N CYS A 79 -2.43 3.36 -6.67
CA CYS A 79 -2.22 4.78 -6.98
C CYS A 79 -2.61 5.68 -5.80
N ALA A 80 -3.77 5.42 -5.19
CA ALA A 80 -4.24 6.18 -4.03
C ALA A 80 -3.28 6.05 -2.84
N SER A 81 -2.80 4.86 -2.56
CA SER A 81 -1.85 4.60 -1.48
C SER A 81 -0.53 5.34 -1.70
N LEU A 82 0.01 5.31 -2.91
CA LEU A 82 1.25 6.00 -3.24
C LEU A 82 1.08 7.53 -3.21
N MET A 83 -0.08 8.04 -3.62
CA MET A 83 -0.39 9.46 -3.50
C MET A 83 -0.45 9.89 -2.03
N ARG A 84 -1.08 9.09 -1.17
CA ARG A 84 -1.12 9.34 0.28
C ARG A 84 0.29 9.48 0.85
N GLU A 85 1.18 8.54 0.53
CA GLU A 85 2.58 8.56 1.01
C GLU A 85 3.33 9.79 0.47
N THR A 86 3.13 10.14 -0.79
CA THR A 86 3.74 11.31 -1.40
C THR A 86 3.31 12.59 -0.69
N LEU A 87 2.00 12.75 -0.45
CA LEU A 87 1.45 13.93 0.24
C LEU A 87 1.93 14.00 1.69
N TRP A 88 1.97 12.87 2.40
CA TRP A 88 2.49 12.81 3.75
C TRP A 88 3.94 13.26 3.80
N SER A 89 4.77 12.80 2.86
CA SER A 89 6.17 13.16 2.78
C SER A 89 6.34 14.65 2.47
N MET A 90 5.55 15.21 1.55
CA MET A 90 5.57 16.65 1.23
C MET A 90 5.25 17.52 2.45
N VAL A 91 4.24 17.14 3.23
CA VAL A 91 3.90 17.82 4.48
C VAL A 91 5.05 17.70 5.48
N SER A 92 5.66 16.53 5.57
CA SER A 92 6.79 16.28 6.48
C SER A 92 8.04 17.07 6.10
N GLU A 93 8.28 17.36 4.82
CA GLU A 93 9.36 18.25 4.38
C GLU A 93 9.25 19.63 5.03
N ILE A 94 8.04 20.11 5.24
CA ILE A 94 7.75 21.46 5.75
C ILE A 94 7.75 21.48 7.28
N TYR A 95 7.13 20.48 7.92
CA TYR A 95 6.78 20.54 9.34
C TYR A 95 7.56 19.59 10.24
N SER A 96 8.27 18.59 9.70
CA SER A 96 9.01 17.63 10.52
C SER A 96 10.34 18.21 11.00
N GLU A 97 10.64 17.99 12.30
CA GLU A 97 11.94 18.31 12.90
C GLU A 97 12.90 17.11 12.89
N ILE A 98 12.44 15.96 12.40
CA ILE A 98 13.24 14.74 12.32
C ILE A 98 14.24 14.87 11.17
N ASP A 99 15.50 14.51 11.45
CA ASP A 99 16.57 14.50 10.45
C ASP A 99 16.41 13.28 9.52
N PHE A 100 15.57 13.45 8.50
CA PHE A 100 15.31 12.46 7.47
C PHE A 100 15.16 13.17 6.13
N ASP A 101 15.67 12.57 5.06
CA ASP A 101 15.58 13.15 3.72
C ASP A 101 14.18 12.94 3.13
N TYR A 102 13.23 13.74 3.58
CA TYR A 102 11.86 13.70 3.08
C TYR A 102 11.76 14.12 1.61
N ALA A 103 12.65 14.98 1.13
CA ALA A 103 12.64 15.40 -0.28
C ALA A 103 12.95 14.21 -1.19
N ALA A 104 13.95 13.41 -0.87
CA ALA A 104 14.25 12.18 -1.61
C ALA A 104 13.11 11.17 -1.53
N TYR A 105 12.51 11.01 -0.35
CA TYR A 105 11.38 10.11 -0.15
C TYR A 105 10.15 10.55 -0.96
N THR A 106 9.87 11.86 -0.99
CA THR A 106 8.79 12.42 -1.83
C THR A 106 9.04 12.14 -3.31
N ALA A 107 10.26 12.38 -3.79
CA ALA A 107 10.62 12.15 -5.19
C ALA A 107 10.47 10.67 -5.57
N GLU A 108 10.90 9.76 -4.71
CA GLU A 108 10.77 8.32 -4.93
C GLU A 108 9.30 7.89 -4.99
N ASN A 109 8.47 8.34 -4.04
CA ASN A 109 7.06 8.00 -4.02
C ASN A 109 6.28 8.60 -5.19
N LEU A 110 6.62 9.82 -5.61
CA LEU A 110 6.03 10.44 -6.79
C LEU A 110 6.37 9.66 -8.06
N SER A 111 7.62 9.21 -8.19
CA SER A 111 8.03 8.36 -9.30
C SER A 111 7.25 7.05 -9.33
N ARG A 112 7.11 6.38 -8.19
CA ARG A 112 6.31 5.15 -8.05
C ARG A 112 4.85 5.40 -8.39
N PHE A 113 4.30 6.54 -7.97
CA PHE A 113 2.93 6.93 -8.29
C PHE A 113 2.74 7.09 -9.81
N ASN A 114 3.66 7.75 -10.48
CA ASN A 114 3.58 7.95 -11.94
C ASN A 114 3.61 6.62 -12.69
N VAL A 115 4.46 5.67 -12.27
CA VAL A 115 4.50 4.31 -12.83
C VAL A 115 3.18 3.59 -12.59
N ALA A 116 2.67 3.64 -11.35
CA ALA A 116 1.40 2.99 -10.99
C ALA A 116 0.22 3.56 -11.78
N MET A 117 0.18 4.87 -12.02
CA MET A 117 -0.86 5.50 -12.84
C MET A 117 -0.78 5.06 -14.30
N SER A 118 0.43 4.96 -14.85
CA SER A 118 0.62 4.44 -16.20
C SER A 118 0.13 3.00 -16.31
N ASP A 119 0.50 2.16 -15.34
CA ASP A 119 0.06 0.75 -15.30
C ASP A 119 -1.46 0.66 -15.17
N PHE A 120 -2.07 1.46 -14.30
CA PHE A 120 -3.52 1.50 -14.12
C PHE A 120 -4.25 1.86 -15.42
N LYS A 121 -3.75 2.85 -16.16
CA LYS A 121 -4.35 3.28 -17.42
C LYS A 121 -4.33 2.18 -18.50
N HIS A 122 -3.45 1.18 -18.34
CA HIS A 122 -3.30 0.07 -19.27
C HIS A 122 -3.94 -1.23 -18.75
N THR A 123 -4.66 -1.17 -17.64
CA THR A 123 -5.37 -2.37 -17.11
C THR A 123 -6.74 -2.62 -17.73
#